data_2de08e4ec399cad6d5cb9456d02e6946
#
_entry.id   2de08e4ec399cad6d5cb9456d02e6946
#
_cell.length_a   1.000
_cell.length_b   1.000
_cell.length_c   1.000
_cell.angle_alpha   90.00
_cell.angle_beta   90.00
_cell.angle_gamma   90.00
#
_symmetry.space_group_name_H-M   'P 1'
#
loop_
_entity.id
_entity.type
_entity.pdbx_description
1 polymer ?
#
loop_
_entity_poly.entity_id
_entity_poly.type
_entity_poly.pdbx_seq_one_letter_code
_entity_poly.pdbx_strand_id
1 'polypeptide(L)'
;MSTAHSKAAKEFLKNQTYAKWHDATFWAVRTKRDNMAYGLEEWEQLREKASAIKRHTITHLDEYLEQFATKAEENGCIVHWAKDAHEFNEIVYGILKNHNVKKLVKSKSMLTEECEMNPYLEEHGIEVVETDLGERIIQLKGQKPSHIVMPAIHLNHDDVGELFEEKLGSEKGNHDPTYLTYVARLSLRNEFLTADAGMTGGNFGIAETGDIVVCTNEGNADMSTSCPKLHIAAIGLEKIIPNYDCLAVFQRMLCRAGTGQPTTTFTSHFRKARPTAHPMHIVLVDNGRSEWIGNPEHWEALKCIRCGSCMNTCPVYRRSGGYSYSYFIPGPIGINLGMLRDPQKHSGNVSACTLCNSCQTLCPAKVNLGDQIYLWRQQLDDFGTANPQKKLMCKGMSTIYGSSGIYNLGTALAHWANIIPSPLLNCGLNPWAEGHKMMEFPKKPFHKLFKEIKK
;
A
#
# COMPACT_ATOMS: atom_id res chain seq x y z
N MET A 1 4.92 -7.85 -25.43
CA MET A 1 5.96 -8.14 -24.42
C MET A 1 5.29 -8.20 -23.05
N SER A 2 5.65 -9.21 -22.24
CA SER A 2 5.11 -9.29 -20.88
C SER A 2 5.70 -8.19 -20.00
N THR A 3 4.86 -7.53 -19.19
CA THR A 3 5.30 -6.52 -18.21
C THR A 3 6.09 -7.18 -17.07
N ALA A 4 6.87 -6.41 -16.31
CA ALA A 4 7.53 -6.90 -15.11
C ALA A 4 6.53 -7.56 -14.14
N HIS A 5 5.34 -6.95 -13.99
CA HIS A 5 4.25 -7.50 -13.19
C HIS A 5 3.83 -8.90 -13.67
N SER A 6 3.60 -9.09 -14.98
CA SER A 6 3.14 -10.39 -15.49
C SER A 6 4.19 -11.48 -15.35
N LYS A 7 5.48 -11.15 -15.45
CA LYS A 7 6.59 -12.10 -15.22
C LYS A 7 6.62 -12.55 -13.76
N ALA A 8 6.57 -11.62 -12.83
CA ALA A 8 6.58 -11.92 -11.40
C ALA A 8 5.30 -12.66 -10.95
N ALA A 9 4.14 -12.32 -11.52
CA ALA A 9 2.89 -13.04 -11.27
C ALA A 9 2.96 -14.51 -11.76
N LYS A 10 3.57 -14.77 -12.93
CA LYS A 10 3.80 -16.13 -13.42
C LYS A 10 4.71 -16.92 -12.48
N GLU A 11 5.77 -16.30 -11.97
CA GLU A 11 6.67 -16.92 -11.00
C GLU A 11 5.93 -17.29 -9.71
N PHE A 12 5.18 -16.36 -9.15
CA PHE A 12 4.33 -16.59 -7.97
C PHE A 12 3.36 -17.76 -8.18
N LEU A 13 2.75 -17.88 -9.37
CA LEU A 13 1.78 -18.93 -9.68
C LEU A 13 2.40 -20.31 -9.93
N LYS A 14 3.72 -20.46 -10.01
CA LYS A 14 4.37 -21.77 -10.11
C LYS A 14 4.10 -22.63 -8.86
N ASN A 15 4.03 -22.00 -7.69
CA ASN A 15 3.62 -22.68 -6.46
C ASN A 15 2.11 -22.54 -6.24
N GLN A 16 1.34 -23.45 -6.82
CA GLN A 16 -0.13 -23.44 -6.76
C GLN A 16 -0.67 -23.62 -5.33
N THR A 17 0.00 -24.40 -4.50
CA THR A 17 -0.40 -24.60 -3.09
C THR A 17 -0.29 -23.31 -2.32
N TYR A 18 0.83 -22.62 -2.48
CA TYR A 18 1.08 -21.34 -1.86
C TYR A 18 0.12 -20.24 -2.38
N ALA A 19 -0.10 -20.18 -3.68
CA ALA A 19 -1.02 -19.22 -4.29
C ALA A 19 -2.47 -19.39 -3.79
N LYS A 20 -2.91 -20.64 -3.57
CA LYS A 20 -4.24 -20.94 -2.98
C LYS A 20 -4.30 -20.52 -1.51
N TRP A 21 -3.28 -20.83 -0.71
CA TRP A 21 -3.20 -20.40 0.67
C TRP A 21 -3.22 -18.87 0.80
N HIS A 22 -2.43 -18.19 0.00
CA HIS A 22 -2.37 -16.72 -0.03
C HIS A 22 -3.75 -16.11 -0.38
N ASP A 23 -4.43 -16.62 -1.40
CA ASP A 23 -5.79 -16.18 -1.77
C ASP A 23 -6.79 -16.41 -0.64
N ALA A 24 -6.76 -17.58 0.01
CA ALA A 24 -7.65 -17.91 1.12
C ALA A 24 -7.41 -17.03 2.35
N THR A 25 -6.14 -16.74 2.67
CA THR A 25 -5.76 -15.85 3.77
C THR A 25 -6.34 -14.44 3.57
N PHE A 26 -6.23 -13.88 2.37
CA PHE A 26 -6.82 -12.57 2.08
C PHE A 26 -8.35 -12.59 2.06
N TRP A 27 -8.97 -13.70 1.66
CA TRP A 27 -10.42 -13.85 1.79
C TRP A 27 -10.87 -13.85 3.25
N ALA A 28 -10.14 -14.51 4.14
CA ALA A 28 -10.42 -14.49 5.58
C ALA A 28 -10.30 -13.07 6.16
N VAL A 29 -9.22 -12.34 5.82
CA VAL A 29 -9.04 -10.94 6.22
C VAL A 29 -10.16 -10.07 5.65
N ARG A 30 -10.53 -10.25 4.38
CA ARG A 30 -11.62 -9.53 3.75
C ARG A 30 -12.96 -9.77 4.44
N THR A 31 -13.29 -11.01 4.74
CA THR A 31 -14.54 -11.38 5.44
C THR A 31 -14.59 -10.76 6.84
N LYS A 32 -13.49 -10.86 7.59
CA LYS A 32 -13.38 -10.22 8.90
C LYS A 32 -13.59 -8.70 8.83
N ARG A 33 -12.97 -8.06 7.84
CA ARG A 33 -13.13 -6.63 7.56
C ARG A 33 -14.59 -6.28 7.26
N ASP A 34 -15.24 -7.03 6.37
CA ASP A 34 -16.61 -6.75 5.94
C ASP A 34 -17.59 -6.88 7.11
N ASN A 35 -17.45 -7.93 7.92
CA ASN A 35 -18.27 -8.13 9.11
C ASN A 35 -18.12 -6.96 10.09
N MET A 36 -16.89 -6.50 10.32
CA MET A 36 -16.62 -5.44 11.28
C MET A 36 -17.03 -4.05 10.77
N ALA A 37 -16.86 -3.78 9.48
CA ALA A 37 -17.22 -2.50 8.88
C ALA A 37 -18.74 -2.37 8.67
N TYR A 38 -19.36 -3.37 8.06
CA TYR A 38 -20.80 -3.33 7.79
C TYR A 38 -21.68 -3.65 9.01
N GLY A 39 -21.09 -4.20 10.07
CA GLY A 39 -21.75 -4.30 11.37
C GLY A 39 -21.86 -2.97 12.12
N LEU A 40 -21.26 -1.89 11.59
CA LEU A 40 -21.38 -0.54 12.13
C LEU A 40 -22.44 0.22 11.32
N GLU A 41 -23.56 0.55 11.96
CA GLU A 41 -24.73 1.17 11.30
C GLU A 41 -24.36 2.48 10.58
N GLU A 42 -23.53 3.31 11.19
CA GLU A 42 -23.08 4.58 10.64
C GLU A 42 -21.84 4.47 9.72
N TRP A 43 -21.47 3.28 9.25
CA TRP A 43 -20.23 3.08 8.45
C TRP A 43 -20.17 3.97 7.21
N GLU A 44 -21.27 4.08 6.46
CA GLU A 44 -21.27 4.89 5.25
C GLU A 44 -21.18 6.40 5.57
N GLN A 45 -21.85 6.85 6.63
CA GLN A 45 -21.76 8.23 7.11
C GLN A 45 -20.31 8.58 7.53
N LEU A 46 -19.62 7.65 8.19
CA LEU A 46 -18.22 7.83 8.56
C LEU A 46 -17.32 7.92 7.33
N ARG A 47 -17.58 7.12 6.29
CA ARG A 47 -16.85 7.20 5.01
C ARG A 47 -17.01 8.55 4.33
N GLU A 48 -18.24 9.10 4.32
CA GLU A 48 -18.49 10.46 3.80
C GLU A 48 -17.70 11.51 4.59
N LYS A 49 -17.78 11.45 5.92
CA LYS A 49 -17.05 12.35 6.81
C LYS A 49 -15.54 12.25 6.59
N ALA A 50 -14.98 11.03 6.55
CA ALA A 50 -13.56 10.81 6.32
C ALA A 50 -13.09 11.36 4.96
N SER A 51 -13.89 11.17 3.92
CA SER A 51 -13.61 11.73 2.60
C SER A 51 -13.65 13.26 2.61
N ALA A 52 -14.66 13.84 3.26
CA ALA A 52 -14.81 15.30 3.37
C ALA A 52 -13.65 15.93 4.16
N ILE A 53 -13.30 15.35 5.32
CA ILE A 53 -12.16 15.79 6.14
C ILE A 53 -10.88 15.78 5.31
N LYS A 54 -10.57 14.67 4.64
CA LYS A 54 -9.34 14.56 3.84
C LYS A 54 -9.32 15.53 2.66
N ARG A 55 -10.45 15.68 1.98
CA ARG A 55 -10.57 16.66 0.90
C ARG A 55 -10.31 18.07 1.41
N HIS A 56 -11.02 18.47 2.46
CA HIS A 56 -10.88 19.80 3.07
C HIS A 56 -9.43 20.06 3.50
N THR A 57 -8.83 19.13 4.23
CA THR A 57 -7.44 19.30 4.71
C THR A 57 -6.45 19.43 3.56
N ILE A 58 -6.58 18.63 2.50
CA ILE A 58 -5.66 18.67 1.36
C ILE A 58 -5.81 19.97 0.56
N THR A 59 -7.03 20.50 0.46
CA THR A 59 -7.27 21.79 -0.24
C THR A 59 -6.86 23.02 0.54
N HIS A 60 -6.54 22.89 1.84
CA HIS A 60 -6.04 23.94 2.74
C HIS A 60 -4.78 23.44 3.47
N LEU A 61 -3.96 22.67 2.74
CA LEU A 61 -2.86 21.93 3.37
C LEU A 61 -1.77 22.86 3.89
N ASP A 62 -1.52 23.97 3.21
CA ASP A 62 -0.58 25.03 3.60
C ASP A 62 -0.95 25.61 4.98
N GLU A 63 -2.21 26.01 5.16
CA GLU A 63 -2.70 26.56 6.44
C GLU A 63 -2.55 25.56 7.59
N TYR A 64 -2.94 24.29 7.35
CA TYR A 64 -2.86 23.23 8.37
C TYR A 64 -1.43 22.80 8.67
N LEU A 65 -0.52 22.84 7.69
CA LEU A 65 0.89 22.55 7.90
C LEU A 65 1.58 23.63 8.74
N GLU A 66 1.29 24.91 8.45
CA GLU A 66 1.81 26.04 9.23
C GLU A 66 1.30 25.99 10.67
N GLN A 67 -0.01 25.76 10.84
CA GLN A 67 -0.61 25.57 12.16
C GLN A 67 0.03 24.41 12.92
N PHE A 68 0.19 23.25 12.27
CA PHE A 68 0.81 22.07 12.87
C PHE A 68 2.24 22.36 13.33
N ALA A 69 3.06 22.93 12.45
CA ALA A 69 4.46 23.23 12.75
C ALA A 69 4.59 24.20 13.93
N THR A 70 3.82 25.31 13.89
CA THR A 70 3.77 26.28 14.99
C THR A 70 3.40 25.64 16.32
N LYS A 71 2.35 24.81 16.33
CA LYS A 71 1.91 24.12 17.56
C LYS A 71 2.92 23.10 18.08
N ALA A 72 3.58 22.38 17.19
CA ALA A 72 4.64 21.43 17.56
C ALA A 72 5.85 22.17 18.17
N GLU A 73 6.26 23.28 17.60
CA GLU A 73 7.34 24.12 18.12
C GLU A 73 6.98 24.77 19.47
N GLU A 74 5.75 25.26 19.64
CA GLU A 74 5.23 25.74 20.93
C GLU A 74 5.28 24.66 22.03
N ASN A 75 5.14 23.37 21.65
CA ASN A 75 5.29 22.24 22.56
C ASN A 75 6.77 21.86 22.83
N GLY A 76 7.73 22.52 22.20
CA GLY A 76 9.16 22.27 22.34
C GLY A 76 9.70 21.17 21.42
N CYS A 77 9.00 20.83 20.35
CA CYS A 77 9.54 20.01 19.29
C CYS A 77 10.41 20.82 18.32
N ILE A 78 11.30 20.14 17.60
CA ILE A 78 12.07 20.70 16.50
C ILE A 78 11.48 20.20 15.20
N VAL A 79 10.90 21.09 14.40
CA VAL A 79 10.26 20.73 13.13
C VAL A 79 11.24 20.92 11.97
N HIS A 80 11.32 19.89 11.13
CA HIS A 80 12.13 19.88 9.92
C HIS A 80 11.22 19.65 8.70
N TRP A 81 11.63 20.21 7.57
CA TRP A 81 10.95 20.06 6.30
C TRP A 81 11.87 19.38 5.32
N ALA A 82 11.40 18.31 4.70
CA ALA A 82 12.13 17.57 3.69
C ALA A 82 11.34 17.60 2.36
N LYS A 83 11.93 18.15 1.33
CA LYS A 83 11.31 18.24 -0.01
C LYS A 83 11.23 16.89 -0.72
N ASP A 84 12.22 16.02 -0.47
CA ASP A 84 12.34 14.72 -1.12
C ASP A 84 12.96 13.67 -0.20
N ALA A 85 13.09 12.44 -0.71
CA ALA A 85 13.65 11.31 0.03
C ALA A 85 15.13 11.50 0.41
N HIS A 86 15.90 12.17 -0.44
CA HIS A 86 17.32 12.41 -0.17
C HIS A 86 17.48 13.38 1.01
N GLU A 87 16.83 14.53 0.95
CA GLU A 87 16.86 15.53 2.02
C GLU A 87 16.30 14.97 3.34
N PHE A 88 15.24 14.15 3.26
CA PHE A 88 14.73 13.42 4.43
C PHE A 88 15.80 12.56 5.09
N ASN A 89 16.53 11.75 4.31
CA ASN A 89 17.56 10.88 4.81
C ASN A 89 18.74 11.67 5.38
N GLU A 90 19.15 12.78 4.75
CA GLU A 90 20.21 13.67 5.25
C GLU A 90 19.82 14.32 6.57
N ILE A 91 18.59 14.82 6.72
CA ILE A 91 18.08 15.41 7.97
C ILE A 91 18.13 14.37 9.09
N VAL A 92 17.56 13.17 8.86
CA VAL A 92 17.53 12.11 9.87
C VAL A 92 18.95 11.70 10.26
N TYR A 93 19.83 11.47 9.29
CA TYR A 93 21.22 11.14 9.57
C TYR A 93 21.95 12.25 10.33
N GLY A 94 21.73 13.50 9.96
CA GLY A 94 22.29 14.66 10.65
C GLY A 94 21.88 14.73 12.13
N ILE A 95 20.61 14.49 12.43
CA ILE A 95 20.10 14.42 13.80
C ILE A 95 20.79 13.28 14.57
N LEU A 96 20.81 12.07 13.99
CA LEU A 96 21.43 10.91 14.63
C LEU A 96 22.92 11.13 14.88
N LYS A 97 23.65 11.68 13.92
CA LYS A 97 25.08 11.98 14.02
C LYS A 97 25.37 13.00 15.12
N ASN A 98 24.57 14.06 15.22
CA ASN A 98 24.73 15.12 16.22
C ASN A 98 24.51 14.60 17.66
N HIS A 99 23.77 13.53 17.82
CA HIS A 99 23.54 12.85 19.10
C HIS A 99 24.41 11.60 19.29
N ASN A 100 25.40 11.35 18.42
CA ASN A 100 26.31 10.20 18.48
C ASN A 100 25.58 8.85 18.48
N VAL A 101 24.43 8.76 17.82
CA VAL A 101 23.61 7.54 17.74
C VAL A 101 24.33 6.47 16.92
N LYS A 102 24.34 5.25 17.43
CA LYS A 102 24.83 4.05 16.74
C LYS A 102 23.71 3.06 16.44
N LYS A 103 22.70 3.01 17.30
CA LYS A 103 21.56 2.11 17.18
C LYS A 103 20.25 2.89 17.23
N LEU A 104 19.43 2.70 16.19
CA LEU A 104 18.09 3.25 16.03
C LEU A 104 17.05 2.12 16.07
N VAL A 105 16.11 2.15 17.03
CA VAL A 105 14.90 1.30 17.00
C VAL A 105 13.78 2.05 16.30
N LYS A 106 13.10 1.38 15.39
CA LYS A 106 12.09 2.01 14.54
C LYS A 106 10.78 1.26 14.57
N SER A 107 9.67 1.95 14.90
CA SER A 107 8.34 1.41 14.65
C SER A 107 8.01 1.55 13.16
N LYS A 108 7.19 0.64 12.66
CA LYS A 108 6.75 0.58 11.26
C LYS A 108 6.41 1.96 10.67
N SER A 109 6.99 2.28 9.54
CA SER A 109 6.67 3.48 8.78
C SER A 109 6.79 3.25 7.28
N MET A 110 5.65 3.37 6.57
CA MET A 110 5.65 3.30 5.11
C MET A 110 6.38 4.47 4.45
N LEU A 111 6.52 5.60 5.15
CA LEU A 111 7.26 6.76 4.66
C LEU A 111 8.77 6.49 4.64
N THR A 112 9.30 5.85 5.68
CA THR A 112 10.72 5.50 5.72
C THR A 112 11.09 4.45 4.67
N GLU A 113 10.16 3.52 4.36
CA GLU A 113 10.30 2.59 3.23
C GLU A 113 10.26 3.32 1.86
N GLU A 114 9.38 4.33 1.74
CA GLU A 114 9.29 5.18 0.55
C GLU A 114 10.61 5.92 0.26
N CYS A 115 11.28 6.36 1.31
CA CYS A 115 12.54 7.11 1.23
C CYS A 115 13.79 6.20 1.24
N GLU A 116 13.63 4.87 1.30
CA GLU A 116 14.73 3.90 1.42
C GLU A 116 15.71 4.26 2.57
N MET A 117 15.14 4.71 3.71
CA MET A 117 15.93 5.24 4.83
C MET A 117 16.82 4.18 5.48
N ASN A 118 16.34 2.96 5.67
CA ASN A 118 17.13 1.92 6.37
C ASN A 118 18.46 1.65 5.65
N PRO A 119 18.48 1.33 4.33
CA PRO A 119 19.73 1.14 3.61
C PRO A 119 20.67 2.37 3.70
N TYR A 120 20.11 3.57 3.57
CA TYR A 120 20.89 4.80 3.65
C TYR A 120 21.58 4.95 5.02
N LEU A 121 20.88 4.70 6.12
CA LEU A 121 21.46 4.80 7.47
C LEU A 121 22.48 3.70 7.75
N GLU A 122 22.22 2.48 7.29
CA GLU A 122 23.12 1.33 7.42
C GLU A 122 24.45 1.57 6.67
N GLU A 123 24.39 2.13 5.46
CA GLU A 123 25.58 2.55 4.70
C GLU A 123 26.40 3.62 5.44
N HIS A 124 25.76 4.41 6.30
CA HIS A 124 26.42 5.42 7.14
C HIS A 124 26.78 4.93 8.55
N GLY A 125 26.70 3.62 8.79
CA GLY A 125 27.15 2.98 10.03
C GLY A 125 26.18 3.10 11.21
N ILE A 126 24.89 3.35 10.95
CA ILE A 126 23.81 3.32 11.96
C ILE A 126 23.11 1.96 11.87
N GLU A 127 23.09 1.21 12.97
CA GLU A 127 22.28 -0.01 13.08
C GLU A 127 20.79 0.35 13.18
N VAL A 128 19.97 -0.13 12.24
CA VAL A 128 18.51 0.10 12.27
C VAL A 128 17.79 -1.19 12.62
N VAL A 129 16.98 -1.18 13.68
CA VAL A 129 16.23 -2.33 14.16
C VAL A 129 14.73 -2.06 14.01
N GLU A 130 14.07 -2.84 13.16
CA GLU A 130 12.61 -2.83 13.05
C GLU A 130 11.98 -3.48 14.29
N THR A 131 10.95 -2.85 14.84
CA THR A 131 10.32 -3.27 16.10
C THR A 131 8.88 -3.75 15.97
N ASP A 132 8.24 -3.56 14.81
CA ASP A 132 7.00 -4.26 14.44
C ASP A 132 7.33 -5.71 14.10
N LEU A 133 6.54 -6.67 14.57
CA LEU A 133 6.83 -8.09 14.36
C LEU A 133 6.94 -8.45 12.88
N GLY A 134 6.03 -7.95 12.06
CA GLY A 134 6.02 -8.23 10.64
C GLY A 134 7.22 -7.64 9.91
N GLU A 135 7.59 -6.39 10.20
CA GLU A 135 8.79 -5.73 9.67
C GLU A 135 10.07 -6.40 10.19
N ARG A 136 10.11 -6.82 11.45
CA ARG A 136 11.27 -7.55 11.99
C ARG A 136 11.51 -8.87 11.28
N ILE A 137 10.46 -9.64 11.01
CA ILE A 137 10.55 -10.88 10.23
C ILE A 137 11.10 -10.59 8.83
N ILE A 138 10.58 -9.56 8.14
CA ILE A 138 11.05 -9.17 6.82
C ILE A 138 12.51 -8.72 6.85
N GLN A 139 12.90 -7.93 7.84
CA GLN A 139 14.28 -7.47 8.03
C GLN A 139 15.23 -8.66 8.24
N LEU A 140 14.90 -9.59 9.12
CA LEU A 140 15.71 -10.80 9.37
C LEU A 140 15.84 -11.67 8.12
N LYS A 141 14.80 -11.69 7.27
CA LYS A 141 14.78 -12.43 6.01
C LYS A 141 15.49 -11.69 4.85
N GLY A 142 15.83 -10.41 5.03
CA GLY A 142 16.43 -9.58 3.98
C GLY A 142 15.49 -9.31 2.80
N GLN A 143 14.18 -9.17 3.07
CA GLN A 143 13.15 -8.95 2.05
C GLN A 143 12.49 -7.57 2.21
N LYS A 144 11.72 -7.14 1.18
CA LYS A 144 10.86 -5.96 1.25
C LYS A 144 9.45 -6.35 1.75
N PRO A 145 8.69 -5.41 2.33
CA PRO A 145 7.30 -5.67 2.71
C PRO A 145 6.43 -6.08 1.52
N SER A 146 5.59 -7.09 1.68
CA SER A 146 4.64 -7.53 0.64
C SER A 146 3.25 -6.90 0.77
N HIS A 147 2.96 -6.27 1.91
CA HIS A 147 1.68 -5.60 2.22
C HIS A 147 1.91 -4.44 3.18
N ILE A 148 1.13 -3.35 3.07
CA ILE A 148 1.35 -2.13 3.88
C ILE A 148 0.98 -2.27 5.36
N VAL A 149 0.07 -3.19 5.71
CA VAL A 149 -0.37 -3.42 7.11
C VAL A 149 0.18 -4.72 7.66
N MET A 150 0.30 -5.74 6.84
CA MET A 150 0.76 -7.08 7.20
C MET A 150 1.98 -7.45 6.35
N PRO A 151 3.17 -6.86 6.60
CA PRO A 151 4.31 -6.92 5.68
C PRO A 151 4.80 -8.33 5.41
N ALA A 152 4.74 -9.23 6.38
CA ALA A 152 5.16 -10.61 6.30
C ALA A 152 4.04 -11.61 5.92
N ILE A 153 2.87 -11.15 5.46
CA ILE A 153 1.70 -12.01 5.19
C ILE A 153 1.95 -13.07 4.10
N HIS A 154 3.01 -12.96 3.35
CA HIS A 154 3.45 -13.96 2.38
C HIS A 154 4.24 -15.11 3.03
N LEU A 155 4.47 -15.08 4.34
CA LEU A 155 5.13 -16.13 5.09
C LEU A 155 4.11 -16.82 6.01
N ASN A 156 4.16 -18.12 6.09
CA ASN A 156 3.39 -18.88 7.06
C ASN A 156 4.20 -19.10 8.35
N HIS A 157 3.59 -19.69 9.37
CA HIS A 157 4.25 -19.90 10.66
C HIS A 157 5.49 -20.81 10.58
N ASP A 158 5.51 -21.78 9.64
CA ASP A 158 6.67 -22.66 9.45
C ASP A 158 7.84 -21.89 8.85
N ASP A 159 7.58 -21.04 7.83
CA ASP A 159 8.61 -20.15 7.25
C ASP A 159 9.23 -19.23 8.30
N VAL A 160 8.40 -18.72 9.25
CA VAL A 160 8.86 -17.85 10.34
C VAL A 160 9.62 -18.66 11.39
N GLY A 161 9.15 -19.87 11.71
CA GLY A 161 9.83 -20.79 12.64
C GLY A 161 11.25 -21.10 12.18
N GLU A 162 11.42 -21.55 10.94
CA GLU A 162 12.73 -21.83 10.34
C GLU A 162 13.64 -20.60 10.35
N LEU A 163 13.10 -19.41 10.03
CA LEU A 163 13.84 -18.16 10.09
C LEU A 163 14.33 -17.82 11.52
N PHE A 164 13.48 -18.03 12.53
CA PHE A 164 13.85 -17.75 13.92
C PHE A 164 14.83 -18.77 14.48
N GLU A 165 14.77 -20.02 14.05
CA GLU A 165 15.82 -21.01 14.34
C GLU A 165 17.18 -20.53 13.84
N GLU A 166 17.23 -20.08 12.59
CA GLU A 166 18.47 -19.62 11.94
C GLU A 166 19.01 -18.31 12.55
N LYS A 167 18.12 -17.32 12.72
CA LYS A 167 18.53 -15.94 13.07
C LYS A 167 18.49 -15.61 14.54
N LEU A 168 17.63 -16.25 15.32
CA LEU A 168 17.39 -15.94 16.73
C LEU A 168 17.75 -17.13 17.66
N GLY A 169 18.10 -18.28 17.11
CA GLY A 169 18.46 -19.47 17.89
C GLY A 169 17.26 -20.06 18.67
N SER A 170 16.02 -19.94 18.11
CA SER A 170 14.85 -20.55 18.71
C SER A 170 14.91 -22.08 18.70
N GLU A 171 14.07 -22.73 19.51
CA GLU A 171 13.99 -24.18 19.62
C GLU A 171 13.61 -24.80 18.27
N LYS A 172 14.42 -25.77 17.82
CA LYS A 172 14.26 -26.42 16.53
C LYS A 172 12.94 -27.18 16.41
N GLY A 173 12.17 -26.87 15.36
CA GLY A 173 10.88 -27.51 15.06
C GLY A 173 9.72 -27.00 15.91
N ASN A 174 9.94 -26.02 16.79
CA ASN A 174 8.86 -25.39 17.54
C ASN A 174 8.33 -24.15 16.79
N HIS A 175 7.31 -24.37 15.93
CA HIS A 175 6.68 -23.32 15.11
C HIS A 175 5.34 -22.86 15.67
N ASP A 176 5.09 -23.07 16.98
CA ASP A 176 3.90 -22.55 17.65
C ASP A 176 3.89 -21.00 17.63
N PRO A 177 2.83 -20.35 17.14
CA PRO A 177 2.80 -18.89 17.01
C PRO A 177 2.98 -18.14 18.34
N THR A 178 2.54 -18.71 19.46
CA THR A 178 2.71 -18.11 20.79
C THR A 178 4.18 -18.15 21.19
N TYR A 179 4.83 -19.29 20.98
CA TYR A 179 6.26 -19.43 21.23
C TYR A 179 7.10 -18.49 20.32
N LEU A 180 6.81 -18.42 19.02
CA LEU A 180 7.52 -17.52 18.11
C LEU A 180 7.35 -16.05 18.50
N THR A 181 6.16 -15.65 18.93
CA THR A 181 5.91 -14.30 19.45
C THR A 181 6.73 -14.03 20.71
N TYR A 182 6.88 -15.01 21.59
CA TYR A 182 7.70 -14.90 22.80
C TYR A 182 9.19 -14.76 22.45
N VAL A 183 9.71 -15.53 21.48
CA VAL A 183 11.10 -15.41 20.99
C VAL A 183 11.36 -14.01 20.43
N ALA A 184 10.46 -13.51 19.58
CA ALA A 184 10.55 -12.15 19.04
C ALA A 184 10.57 -11.09 20.15
N ARG A 185 9.69 -11.22 21.15
CA ARG A 185 9.65 -10.33 22.30
C ARG A 185 10.97 -10.30 23.07
N LEU A 186 11.58 -11.47 23.30
CA LEU A 186 12.87 -11.55 24.00
C LEU A 186 13.98 -10.92 23.19
N SER A 187 14.03 -11.19 21.90
CA SER A 187 15.00 -10.59 20.97
C SER A 187 14.89 -9.06 20.98
N LEU A 188 13.68 -8.51 20.84
CA LEU A 188 13.47 -7.06 20.77
C LEU A 188 13.67 -6.35 22.11
N ARG A 189 13.51 -7.05 23.26
CA ARG A 189 13.66 -6.42 24.57
C ARG A 189 15.02 -5.77 24.75
N ASN A 190 16.08 -6.46 24.38
CA ASN A 190 17.44 -5.91 24.49
C ASN A 190 17.64 -4.74 23.54
N GLU A 191 17.08 -4.82 22.33
CA GLU A 191 17.16 -3.75 21.34
C GLU A 191 16.54 -2.45 21.86
N PHE A 192 15.36 -2.51 22.47
CA PHE A 192 14.74 -1.33 23.07
C PHE A 192 15.55 -0.73 24.22
N LEU A 193 16.14 -1.58 25.06
CA LEU A 193 16.87 -1.12 26.25
C LEU A 193 18.25 -0.52 25.91
N THR A 194 18.84 -0.91 24.80
CA THR A 194 20.18 -0.48 24.36
C THR A 194 20.18 0.53 23.23
N ALA A 195 18.99 0.88 22.71
CA ALA A 195 18.89 1.85 21.62
C ALA A 195 19.25 3.26 22.07
N ASP A 196 20.01 3.97 21.23
CA ASP A 196 20.36 5.37 21.43
C ASP A 196 19.22 6.30 21.03
N ALA A 197 18.50 5.94 19.96
CA ALA A 197 17.39 6.70 19.44
C ALA A 197 16.21 5.81 19.05
N GLY A 198 15.02 6.39 19.04
CA GLY A 198 13.82 5.77 18.56
C GLY A 198 13.15 6.59 17.47
N MET A 199 12.55 5.90 16.52
CA MET A 199 11.84 6.54 15.41
C MET A 199 10.43 6.00 15.25
N THR A 200 9.50 6.90 14.98
CA THR A 200 8.12 6.55 14.63
C THR A 200 7.70 7.17 13.30
N GLY A 201 6.80 6.50 12.60
CA GLY A 201 5.98 7.16 11.62
C GLY A 201 4.84 7.95 12.28
N GLY A 202 3.94 8.51 11.46
CA GLY A 202 2.67 9.09 11.89
C GLY A 202 1.51 8.54 11.06
N ASN A 203 0.46 8.06 11.71
CA ASN A 203 -0.80 7.79 11.02
C ASN A 203 -1.52 9.10 10.71
N PHE A 204 -1.48 10.05 11.67
CA PHE A 204 -2.04 11.40 11.55
C PHE A 204 -1.16 12.41 12.31
N GLY A 205 -1.14 13.65 11.82
CA GLY A 205 -0.68 14.84 12.55
C GLY A 205 -1.86 15.75 12.82
N ILE A 206 -2.02 16.25 14.04
CA ILE A 206 -3.15 17.08 14.43
C ILE A 206 -2.74 18.54 14.39
N ALA A 207 -3.27 19.32 13.45
CA ALA A 207 -2.87 20.72 13.26
C ALA A 207 -3.15 21.57 14.48
N GLU A 208 -4.30 21.38 15.14
CA GLU A 208 -4.73 22.13 16.33
C GLU A 208 -3.75 22.04 17.48
N THR A 209 -3.02 20.93 17.62
CA THR A 209 -2.19 20.63 18.80
C THR A 209 -0.73 20.32 18.52
N GLY A 210 -0.36 20.08 17.27
CA GLY A 210 0.99 19.65 16.89
C GLY A 210 1.33 18.20 17.24
N ASP A 211 0.32 17.37 17.54
CA ASP A 211 0.52 15.97 17.94
C ASP A 211 0.78 15.07 16.74
N ILE A 212 1.71 14.13 16.91
CA ILE A 212 1.84 12.95 16.05
C ILE A 212 1.05 11.80 16.66
N VAL A 213 0.13 11.23 15.90
CA VAL A 213 -0.69 10.09 16.32
C VAL A 213 -0.21 8.81 15.64
N VAL A 214 0.08 7.79 16.43
CA VAL A 214 0.48 6.45 15.97
C VAL A 214 -0.53 5.41 16.44
N CYS A 215 -1.07 4.65 15.49
CA CYS A 215 -2.03 3.56 15.73
C CYS A 215 -1.33 2.23 15.52
N THR A 216 -1.20 1.42 16.55
CA THR A 216 -0.55 0.10 16.49
C THR A 216 -1.27 -0.93 17.35
N ASN A 217 -1.03 -2.23 17.09
CA ASN A 217 -1.53 -3.33 17.92
C ASN A 217 -0.47 -3.86 18.90
N GLU A 218 0.76 -3.37 18.76
CA GLU A 218 1.90 -3.75 19.58
C GLU A 218 2.39 -2.52 20.36
N GLY A 219 2.99 -2.72 21.51
CA GLY A 219 3.60 -1.63 22.28
C GLY A 219 4.92 -1.10 21.72
N ASN A 220 5.25 -1.46 20.47
CA ASN A 220 6.54 -1.16 19.85
C ASN A 220 6.80 0.33 19.64
N ALA A 221 5.78 1.11 19.24
CA ALA A 221 5.93 2.56 19.09
C ALA A 221 6.21 3.22 20.43
N ASP A 222 5.46 2.85 21.48
CA ASP A 222 5.65 3.40 22.82
C ASP A 222 7.01 3.00 23.42
N MET A 223 7.46 1.76 23.19
CA MET A 223 8.78 1.31 23.62
C MET A 223 9.90 2.03 22.84
N SER A 224 9.75 2.20 21.52
CA SER A 224 10.72 2.92 20.70
C SER A 224 10.87 4.39 21.09
N THR A 225 9.87 5.00 21.70
CA THR A 225 9.91 6.40 22.14
C THR A 225 10.23 6.55 23.62
N SER A 226 9.91 5.55 24.45
CA SER A 226 10.07 5.65 25.90
C SER A 226 11.41 5.10 26.43
N CYS A 227 12.03 4.16 25.74
CA CYS A 227 13.33 3.62 26.17
C CYS A 227 14.49 4.55 25.77
N PRO A 228 14.65 4.97 24.50
CA PRO A 228 15.71 5.88 24.09
C PRO A 228 15.48 7.32 24.59
N LYS A 229 16.54 8.12 24.58
CA LYS A 229 16.47 9.54 24.96
C LYS A 229 16.13 10.47 23.78
N LEU A 230 16.32 10.02 22.55
CA LEU A 230 16.04 10.79 21.34
C LEU A 230 14.84 10.15 20.61
N HIS A 231 13.85 10.98 20.26
CA HIS A 231 12.72 10.57 19.45
C HIS A 231 12.64 11.39 18.16
N ILE A 232 12.59 10.71 17.02
CA ILE A 232 12.36 11.28 15.69
C ILE A 232 11.03 10.75 15.17
N ALA A 233 10.10 11.63 14.81
CA ALA A 233 8.85 11.27 14.15
C ALA A 233 8.87 11.73 12.70
N ALA A 234 8.52 10.85 11.75
CA ALA A 234 8.44 11.19 10.33
C ALA A 234 7.01 11.06 9.81
N ILE A 235 6.53 12.08 9.12
CA ILE A 235 5.16 12.12 8.62
C ILE A 235 5.09 12.78 7.24
N GLY A 236 4.33 12.18 6.31
CA GLY A 236 4.03 12.81 5.02
C GLY A 236 3.02 13.93 5.17
N LEU A 237 3.16 14.98 4.37
CA LEU A 237 2.31 16.16 4.42
C LEU A 237 0.82 15.83 4.36
N GLU A 238 0.46 14.81 3.58
CA GLU A 238 -0.92 14.36 3.41
C GLU A 238 -1.56 13.73 4.65
N LYS A 239 -0.78 13.53 5.72
CA LYS A 239 -1.28 12.89 6.96
C LYS A 239 -1.83 13.88 7.98
N ILE A 240 -1.67 15.16 7.76
CA ILE A 240 -2.25 16.19 8.63
C ILE A 240 -3.77 16.13 8.58
N ILE A 241 -4.39 16.36 9.72
CA ILE A 241 -5.84 16.53 9.93
C ILE A 241 -6.08 17.70 10.87
N PRO A 242 -7.26 18.37 10.80
CA PRO A 242 -7.50 19.60 11.56
C PRO A 242 -7.40 19.44 13.07
N ASN A 243 -8.14 18.51 13.66
CA ASN A 243 -8.34 18.41 15.11
C ASN A 243 -8.68 16.98 15.58
N TYR A 244 -8.92 16.84 16.88
CA TYR A 244 -9.29 15.56 17.50
C TYR A 244 -10.66 15.02 17.09
N ASP A 245 -11.64 15.86 16.78
CA ASP A 245 -12.94 15.41 16.28
C ASP A 245 -12.79 14.70 14.93
N CYS A 246 -11.90 15.22 14.08
CA CYS A 246 -11.51 14.56 12.83
C CYS A 246 -10.80 13.24 13.10
N LEU A 247 -9.90 13.16 14.09
CA LEU A 247 -9.22 11.93 14.48
C LEU A 247 -10.21 10.86 14.93
N ALA A 248 -11.23 11.21 15.70
CA ALA A 248 -12.25 10.27 16.18
C ALA A 248 -12.95 9.53 15.04
N VAL A 249 -13.18 10.18 13.89
CA VAL A 249 -13.71 9.55 12.68
C VAL A 249 -12.75 8.48 12.18
N PHE A 250 -11.46 8.79 12.03
CA PHE A 250 -10.46 7.87 11.50
C PHE A 250 -10.16 6.71 12.44
N GLN A 251 -10.12 6.92 13.75
CA GLN A 251 -9.92 5.85 14.74
C GLN A 251 -11.00 4.77 14.66
N ARG A 252 -12.25 5.17 14.45
CA ARG A 252 -13.36 4.24 14.29
C ARG A 252 -13.27 3.43 12.98
N MET A 253 -12.56 3.92 11.99
CA MET A 253 -12.54 3.35 10.63
C MET A 253 -11.26 2.59 10.30
N LEU A 254 -10.11 3.05 10.77
CA LEU A 254 -8.78 2.58 10.31
C LEU A 254 -8.64 1.06 10.43
N CYS A 255 -8.84 0.52 11.64
CA CYS A 255 -8.70 -0.92 11.89
C CYS A 255 -9.84 -1.74 11.32
N ARG A 256 -11.08 -1.22 11.38
CA ARG A 256 -12.23 -1.88 10.77
C ARG A 256 -12.00 -2.09 9.28
N ALA A 257 -11.50 -1.07 8.59
CA ALA A 257 -11.20 -1.13 7.16
C ALA A 257 -10.02 -2.04 6.83
N GLY A 258 -8.99 -2.07 7.67
CA GLY A 258 -7.74 -2.81 7.43
C GLY A 258 -7.83 -4.27 7.80
N THR A 259 -7.77 -4.53 9.08
CA THR A 259 -7.63 -5.88 9.69
C THR A 259 -8.94 -6.44 10.23
N GLY A 260 -10.04 -5.68 10.18
CA GLY A 260 -11.34 -6.09 10.72
C GLY A 260 -11.32 -6.13 12.27
N GLN A 261 -10.69 -5.16 12.91
CA GLN A 261 -10.70 -4.96 14.34
C GLN A 261 -11.57 -3.74 14.69
N PRO A 262 -12.23 -3.71 15.85
CA PRO A 262 -13.04 -2.55 16.26
C PRO A 262 -12.21 -1.29 16.49
N THR A 263 -10.99 -1.45 17.03
CA THR A 263 -10.01 -0.39 17.26
C THR A 263 -8.60 -0.98 17.29
N THR A 264 -7.55 -0.13 17.23
CA THR A 264 -6.18 -0.54 17.55
C THR A 264 -6.01 -0.72 19.04
N THR A 265 -5.08 -1.58 19.45
CA THR A 265 -4.75 -1.80 20.86
C THR A 265 -4.17 -0.52 21.47
N PHE A 266 -3.30 0.16 20.73
CA PHE A 266 -2.67 1.41 21.14
C PHE A 266 -3.00 2.52 20.13
N THR A 267 -3.32 3.70 20.63
CA THR A 267 -3.37 4.96 19.89
C THR A 267 -2.59 5.98 20.70
N SER A 268 -1.33 6.12 20.36
CA SER A 268 -0.37 6.94 21.11
C SER A 268 -0.26 8.33 20.51
N HIS A 269 -0.24 9.34 21.36
CA HIS A 269 -0.14 10.74 21.00
C HIS A 269 1.22 11.28 21.47
N PHE A 270 2.06 11.65 20.53
CA PHE A 270 3.37 12.21 20.80
C PHE A 270 3.35 13.72 20.54
N ARG A 271 3.32 14.50 21.63
CA ARG A 271 3.24 15.96 21.59
C ARG A 271 4.58 16.64 21.88
N LYS A 272 5.36 16.05 22.76
CA LYS A 272 6.63 16.59 23.23
C LYS A 272 7.54 15.50 23.77
N ALA A 273 8.82 15.82 23.88
CA ALA A 273 9.76 14.94 24.56
C ALA A 273 9.48 14.84 26.06
N ARG A 274 9.94 13.73 26.66
CA ARG A 274 9.93 13.58 28.13
C ARG A 274 10.92 14.59 28.76
N PRO A 275 10.70 15.03 30.01
CA PRO A 275 11.56 16.01 30.66
C PRO A 275 13.06 15.66 30.71
N THR A 276 13.38 14.35 30.72
CA THR A 276 14.76 13.82 30.77
C THR A 276 15.33 13.42 29.40
N ALA A 277 14.55 13.61 28.33
CA ALA A 277 14.94 13.28 26.96
C ALA A 277 15.40 14.53 26.19
N HIS A 278 16.03 14.30 25.03
CA HIS A 278 16.28 15.37 24.06
C HIS A 278 14.96 15.90 23.49
N PRO A 279 14.92 17.09 22.91
CA PRO A 279 13.75 17.57 22.17
C PRO A 279 13.31 16.54 21.12
N MET A 280 12.01 16.40 20.95
CA MET A 280 11.46 15.55 19.90
C MET A 280 11.65 16.25 18.54
N HIS A 281 12.17 15.51 17.56
CA HIS A 281 12.28 15.98 16.18
C HIS A 281 11.10 15.46 15.37
N ILE A 282 10.49 16.34 14.59
CA ILE A 282 9.41 15.98 13.65
C ILE A 282 9.88 16.34 12.24
N VAL A 283 9.89 15.37 11.33
CA VAL A 283 10.25 15.60 9.94
C VAL A 283 8.99 15.50 9.08
N LEU A 284 8.57 16.63 8.53
CA LEU A 284 7.50 16.77 7.57
C LEU A 284 8.04 16.53 6.17
N VAL A 285 7.50 15.54 5.45
CA VAL A 285 8.06 15.09 4.18
C VAL A 285 7.08 15.32 3.03
N ASP A 286 7.50 16.11 2.07
CA ASP A 286 6.77 16.31 0.83
C ASP A 286 6.93 15.11 -0.11
N ASN A 287 8.11 14.87 -0.58
CA ASN A 287 8.44 13.79 -1.50
C ASN A 287 7.47 13.71 -2.68
N GLY A 288 7.14 14.86 -3.29
CA GLY A 288 6.26 15.01 -4.45
C GLY A 288 4.76 15.17 -4.15
N ARG A 289 4.36 15.21 -2.88
CA ARG A 289 2.94 15.33 -2.50
C ARG A 289 2.33 16.66 -2.90
N SER A 290 3.09 17.76 -2.78
CA SER A 290 2.69 19.10 -3.22
C SER A 290 2.44 19.14 -4.73
N GLU A 291 3.29 18.49 -5.53
CA GLU A 291 3.09 18.36 -6.97
C GLU A 291 1.84 17.52 -7.30
N TRP A 292 1.62 16.42 -6.56
CA TRP A 292 0.46 15.55 -6.78
C TRP A 292 -0.86 16.22 -6.44
N ILE A 293 -0.89 17.15 -5.49
CA ILE A 293 -2.08 17.98 -5.19
C ILE A 293 -2.49 18.78 -6.44
N GLY A 294 -1.53 19.29 -7.19
CA GLY A 294 -1.75 20.04 -8.43
C GLY A 294 -2.29 19.18 -9.61
N ASN A 295 -2.35 17.86 -9.48
CA ASN A 295 -2.87 16.99 -10.53
C ASN A 295 -4.39 16.80 -10.41
N PRO A 296 -5.21 17.41 -11.27
CA PRO A 296 -6.67 17.46 -11.10
C PRO A 296 -7.35 16.09 -11.20
N GLU A 297 -6.73 15.12 -11.86
CA GLU A 297 -7.30 13.79 -12.09
C GLU A 297 -6.88 12.78 -11.03
N HIS A 298 -5.72 12.99 -10.34
CA HIS A 298 -5.10 11.95 -9.51
C HIS A 298 -4.82 12.37 -8.06
N TRP A 299 -4.99 13.66 -7.68
CA TRP A 299 -4.74 14.17 -6.33
C TRP A 299 -5.50 13.41 -5.23
N GLU A 300 -6.67 12.86 -5.54
CA GLU A 300 -7.48 12.11 -4.57
C GLU A 300 -6.75 10.87 -3.99
N ALA A 301 -5.68 10.40 -4.64
CA ALA A 301 -4.82 9.36 -4.07
C ALA A 301 -4.23 9.76 -2.71
N LEU A 302 -4.04 11.07 -2.46
CA LEU A 302 -3.54 11.62 -1.21
C LEU A 302 -4.54 11.55 -0.04
N LYS A 303 -5.83 11.33 -0.31
CA LYS A 303 -6.83 11.05 0.74
C LYS A 303 -6.58 9.71 1.45
N CYS A 304 -5.68 8.87 0.93
CA CYS A 304 -5.42 7.53 1.43
C CYS A 304 -4.87 7.52 2.86
N ILE A 305 -5.56 6.82 3.77
CA ILE A 305 -5.15 6.63 5.17
C ILE A 305 -4.28 5.38 5.39
N ARG A 306 -3.82 4.73 4.33
CA ARG A 306 -2.92 3.55 4.35
C ARG A 306 -3.49 2.32 5.10
N CYS A 307 -4.80 2.12 5.13
CA CYS A 307 -5.44 1.01 5.84
C CYS A 307 -5.27 -0.39 5.19
N GLY A 308 -4.83 -0.48 3.93
CA GLY A 308 -4.63 -1.77 3.23
C GLY A 308 -5.89 -2.43 2.66
N SER A 309 -7.09 -1.90 2.92
CA SER A 309 -8.38 -2.50 2.52
C SER A 309 -8.46 -2.81 1.00
N CYS A 310 -7.91 -1.95 0.17
CA CYS A 310 -7.91 -2.12 -1.28
C CYS A 310 -7.07 -3.33 -1.74
N MET A 311 -6.01 -3.69 -1.01
CA MET A 311 -5.20 -4.88 -1.28
C MET A 311 -5.96 -6.15 -0.91
N ASN A 312 -6.61 -6.16 0.26
CA ASN A 312 -7.36 -7.31 0.77
C ASN A 312 -8.47 -7.76 -0.18
N THR A 313 -9.05 -6.82 -0.93
CA THR A 313 -10.13 -7.11 -1.89
C THR A 313 -9.65 -7.37 -3.32
N CYS A 314 -8.44 -6.96 -3.67
CA CYS A 314 -7.99 -6.97 -5.06
C CYS A 314 -7.76 -8.39 -5.58
N PRO A 315 -8.51 -8.86 -6.62
CA PRO A 315 -8.33 -10.20 -7.16
C PRO A 315 -6.96 -10.40 -7.80
N VAL A 316 -6.35 -9.34 -8.34
CA VAL A 316 -5.01 -9.41 -8.93
C VAL A 316 -3.98 -9.57 -7.82
N TYR A 317 -3.99 -8.71 -6.81
CA TYR A 317 -3.05 -8.78 -5.69
C TYR A 317 -3.10 -10.13 -4.98
N ARG A 318 -4.29 -10.67 -4.71
CA ARG A 318 -4.45 -11.98 -4.07
C ARG A 318 -3.86 -13.14 -4.87
N ARG A 319 -3.85 -13.01 -6.21
CA ARG A 319 -3.39 -14.04 -7.14
C ARG A 319 -1.97 -13.86 -7.64
N SER A 320 -1.36 -12.69 -7.45
CA SER A 320 -0.02 -12.40 -7.94
C SER A 320 0.99 -12.05 -6.84
N GLY A 321 0.50 -11.84 -5.59
CA GLY A 321 1.32 -11.42 -4.46
C GLY A 321 1.84 -9.98 -4.56
N GLY A 322 2.36 -9.47 -3.45
CA GLY A 322 2.86 -8.09 -3.35
C GLY A 322 4.07 -7.82 -4.24
N TYR A 323 4.97 -8.79 -4.34
CA TYR A 323 6.21 -8.65 -5.12
C TYR A 323 6.02 -8.62 -6.64
N SER A 324 4.81 -8.85 -7.14
CA SER A 324 4.52 -8.64 -8.56
C SER A 324 4.44 -7.17 -8.96
N TYR A 325 4.31 -6.26 -8.01
CA TYR A 325 4.25 -4.83 -8.24
C TYR A 325 5.64 -4.20 -8.21
N SER A 326 5.90 -3.27 -9.13
CA SER A 326 7.19 -2.57 -9.22
C SER A 326 7.34 -1.43 -8.22
N TYR A 327 6.29 -1.03 -7.53
CA TYR A 327 6.28 0.01 -6.50
C TYR A 327 6.27 -0.64 -5.11
N PHE A 328 6.92 -0.04 -4.11
CA PHE A 328 7.05 -0.59 -2.75
C PHE A 328 5.68 -0.76 -2.04
N ILE A 329 4.68 0.05 -2.40
CA ILE A 329 3.29 -0.19 -2.05
C ILE A 329 2.63 -0.98 -3.18
N PRO A 330 2.19 -2.22 -2.96
CA PRO A 330 1.49 -3.00 -3.97
C PRO A 330 -0.01 -2.67 -4.04
N GLY A 331 -0.71 -3.32 -4.97
CA GLY A 331 -2.17 -3.21 -5.08
C GLY A 331 -2.68 -1.88 -5.62
N PRO A 332 -4.00 -1.63 -5.55
CA PRO A 332 -4.63 -0.51 -6.25
C PRO A 332 -4.12 0.87 -5.87
N ILE A 333 -3.87 1.13 -4.58
CA ILE A 333 -3.31 2.42 -4.17
C ILE A 333 -1.86 2.57 -4.65
N GLY A 334 -1.08 1.48 -4.63
CA GLY A 334 0.29 1.47 -5.10
C GLY A 334 0.41 1.68 -6.61
N ILE A 335 -0.58 1.23 -7.40
CA ILE A 335 -0.66 1.56 -8.83
C ILE A 335 -0.75 3.07 -9.00
N ASN A 336 -1.68 3.74 -8.30
CA ASN A 336 -1.89 5.17 -8.44
C ASN A 336 -0.66 5.98 -7.96
N LEU A 337 -0.13 5.66 -6.78
CA LEU A 337 1.05 6.36 -6.23
C LEU A 337 2.32 6.10 -7.06
N GLY A 338 2.49 4.90 -7.57
CA GLY A 338 3.61 4.57 -8.46
C GLY A 338 3.56 5.37 -9.76
N MET A 339 2.38 5.52 -10.36
CA MET A 339 2.19 6.33 -11.55
C MET A 339 2.44 7.83 -11.29
N LEU A 340 2.01 8.34 -10.14
CA LEU A 340 2.34 9.71 -9.72
C LEU A 340 3.85 9.92 -9.53
N ARG A 341 4.56 8.89 -9.04
CA ARG A 341 5.99 8.95 -8.79
C ARG A 341 6.84 8.83 -10.05
N ASP A 342 6.60 7.81 -10.84
CA ASP A 342 7.37 7.51 -12.06
C ASP A 342 6.52 6.66 -13.02
N PRO A 343 5.82 7.31 -13.97
CA PRO A 343 5.00 6.62 -14.96
C PRO A 343 5.79 5.64 -15.83
N GLN A 344 7.05 5.95 -16.15
CA GLN A 344 7.90 5.09 -16.98
C GLN A 344 8.16 3.74 -16.30
N LYS A 345 8.51 3.77 -15.02
CA LYS A 345 8.86 2.60 -14.22
C LYS A 345 7.63 1.76 -13.85
N HIS A 346 6.49 2.41 -13.57
CA HIS A 346 5.34 1.76 -12.92
C HIS A 346 4.13 1.48 -13.82
N SER A 347 4.16 1.92 -15.09
CA SER A 347 3.07 1.72 -16.08
C SER A 347 2.64 0.26 -16.26
N GLY A 348 3.55 -0.70 -16.09
CA GLY A 348 3.24 -2.13 -16.18
C GLY A 348 2.18 -2.60 -15.18
N ASN A 349 2.11 -1.99 -13.99
CA ASN A 349 1.15 -2.31 -12.95
C ASN A 349 -0.28 -1.89 -13.33
N VAL A 350 -0.43 -0.81 -14.09
CA VAL A 350 -1.73 -0.29 -14.55
C VAL A 350 -2.48 -1.31 -15.41
N SER A 351 -1.74 -2.02 -16.26
CA SER A 351 -2.30 -3.03 -17.16
C SER A 351 -2.76 -4.30 -16.41
N ALA A 352 -2.25 -4.55 -15.21
CA ALA A 352 -2.63 -5.72 -14.41
C ALA A 352 -4.02 -5.59 -13.77
N CYS A 353 -4.53 -4.37 -13.56
CA CYS A 353 -5.84 -4.16 -12.96
C CYS A 353 -6.98 -4.70 -13.82
N THR A 354 -7.98 -5.35 -13.22
CA THR A 354 -9.19 -5.85 -13.92
C THR A 354 -10.31 -4.81 -14.02
N LEU A 355 -10.12 -3.61 -13.44
CA LEU A 355 -11.13 -2.54 -13.35
C LEU A 355 -12.46 -2.99 -12.71
N CYS A 356 -12.41 -3.93 -11.78
CA CYS A 356 -13.59 -4.43 -11.06
C CYS A 356 -14.15 -3.44 -10.01
N ASN A 357 -13.48 -2.34 -9.75
CA ASN A 357 -13.81 -1.28 -8.78
C ASN A 357 -14.03 -1.71 -7.32
N SER A 358 -13.77 -2.96 -6.96
CA SER A 358 -13.93 -3.44 -5.58
C SER A 358 -13.11 -2.63 -4.57
N CYS A 359 -11.92 -2.19 -4.95
CA CYS A 359 -11.05 -1.35 -4.11
C CYS A 359 -11.66 0.04 -3.83
N GLN A 360 -12.31 0.65 -4.81
CA GLN A 360 -13.00 1.94 -4.69
C GLN A 360 -14.24 1.82 -3.81
N THR A 361 -15.06 0.79 -4.04
CA THR A 361 -16.27 0.51 -3.25
C THR A 361 -15.96 0.36 -1.77
N LEU A 362 -14.83 -0.30 -1.42
CA LEU A 362 -14.45 -0.56 -0.03
C LEU A 362 -13.66 0.55 0.64
N CYS A 363 -13.14 1.51 -0.12
CA CYS A 363 -12.23 2.51 0.43
C CYS A 363 -12.91 3.34 1.54
N PRO A 364 -12.37 3.35 2.78
CA PRO A 364 -12.96 4.11 3.88
C PRO A 364 -12.88 5.63 3.67
N ALA A 365 -11.89 6.12 2.92
CA ALA A 365 -11.74 7.53 2.58
C ALA A 365 -12.33 7.87 1.19
N LYS A 366 -13.07 6.94 0.57
CA LYS A 366 -13.69 7.11 -0.76
C LYS A 366 -12.70 7.64 -1.81
N VAL A 367 -11.50 7.10 -1.86
CA VAL A 367 -10.56 7.35 -2.95
C VAL A 367 -11.08 6.64 -4.20
N ASN A 368 -11.18 7.35 -5.30
CA ASN A 368 -11.66 6.85 -6.60
C ASN A 368 -10.61 6.01 -7.34
N LEU A 369 -10.10 4.97 -6.66
CA LEU A 369 -8.95 4.17 -7.08
C LEU A 369 -9.09 3.56 -8.48
N GLY A 370 -10.26 3.00 -8.78
CA GLY A 370 -10.51 2.35 -10.06
C GLY A 370 -10.61 3.35 -11.20
N ASP A 371 -11.24 4.49 -10.98
CA ASP A 371 -11.38 5.57 -11.96
C ASP A 371 -10.01 6.17 -12.30
N GLN A 372 -9.17 6.42 -11.29
CA GLN A 372 -7.78 6.88 -11.51
C GLN A 372 -6.97 5.85 -12.32
N ILE A 373 -7.07 4.54 -12.02
CA ILE A 373 -6.37 3.50 -12.79
C ILE A 373 -6.89 3.46 -14.23
N TYR A 374 -8.17 3.71 -14.45
CA TYR A 374 -8.74 3.80 -15.79
C TYR A 374 -8.17 5.01 -16.56
N LEU A 375 -8.09 6.17 -15.92
CA LEU A 375 -7.47 7.38 -16.49
C LEU A 375 -5.99 7.14 -16.83
N TRP A 376 -5.22 6.55 -15.91
CA TRP A 376 -3.82 6.17 -16.20
C TRP A 376 -3.70 5.27 -17.42
N ARG A 377 -4.66 4.35 -17.65
CA ARG A 377 -4.64 3.52 -18.88
C ARG A 377 -4.81 4.32 -20.16
N GLN A 378 -5.59 5.38 -20.12
CA GLN A 378 -5.78 6.28 -21.27
C GLN A 378 -4.49 7.07 -21.54
N GLN A 379 -3.77 7.44 -20.50
CA GLN A 379 -2.54 8.24 -20.57
C GLN A 379 -1.27 7.43 -20.88
N LEU A 380 -1.32 6.10 -20.91
CA LEU A 380 -0.13 5.27 -21.17
C LEU A 380 0.56 5.58 -22.51
N ASP A 381 -0.18 6.04 -23.50
CA ASP A 381 0.37 6.44 -24.80
C ASP A 381 1.14 7.75 -24.70
N ASP A 382 0.66 8.71 -23.91
CA ASP A 382 1.29 10.00 -23.66
C ASP A 382 2.66 9.84 -22.98
N PHE A 383 2.77 8.85 -22.10
CA PHE A 383 4.03 8.47 -21.46
C PHE A 383 4.94 7.59 -22.32
N GLY A 384 4.53 7.23 -23.56
CA GLY A 384 5.29 6.34 -24.44
C GLY A 384 5.43 4.90 -23.92
N THR A 385 4.63 4.49 -22.94
CA THR A 385 4.69 3.17 -22.30
C THR A 385 3.65 2.18 -22.80
N ALA A 386 2.79 2.61 -23.72
CA ALA A 386 1.76 1.76 -24.32
C ALA A 386 2.38 0.62 -25.15
N ASN A 387 1.86 -0.61 -24.97
CA ASN A 387 2.30 -1.75 -25.77
C ASN A 387 1.83 -1.59 -27.22
N PRO A 388 2.74 -1.54 -28.25
CA PRO A 388 2.37 -1.33 -29.64
C PRO A 388 1.40 -2.38 -30.20
N GLN A 389 1.53 -3.64 -29.81
CA GLN A 389 0.61 -4.71 -30.22
C GLN A 389 -0.80 -4.49 -29.67
N LYS A 390 -0.89 -4.06 -28.41
CA LYS A 390 -2.17 -3.72 -27.77
C LYS A 390 -2.79 -2.49 -28.42
N LYS A 391 -2.00 -1.48 -28.75
CA LYS A 391 -2.45 -0.28 -29.47
C LYS A 391 -3.05 -0.64 -30.83
N LEU A 392 -2.36 -1.51 -31.59
CA LEU A 392 -2.85 -2.00 -32.90
C LEU A 392 -4.16 -2.80 -32.74
N MET A 393 -4.23 -3.68 -31.73
CA MET A 393 -5.44 -4.46 -31.44
C MET A 393 -6.62 -3.56 -31.05
N CYS A 394 -6.40 -2.57 -30.17
CA CYS A 394 -7.43 -1.60 -29.80
C CYS A 394 -7.92 -0.77 -30.99
N LYS A 395 -7.02 -0.36 -31.90
CA LYS A 395 -7.39 0.34 -33.14
C LYS A 395 -8.24 -0.54 -34.05
N GLY A 396 -7.87 -1.81 -34.21
CA GLY A 396 -8.68 -2.80 -34.95
C GLY A 396 -10.08 -2.99 -34.34
N MET A 397 -10.15 -3.16 -33.02
CA MET A 397 -11.42 -3.28 -32.32
C MET A 397 -12.27 -2.01 -32.44
N SER A 398 -11.68 -0.82 -32.33
CA SER A 398 -12.37 0.46 -32.52
C SER A 398 -13.00 0.55 -33.91
N THR A 399 -12.29 0.12 -34.95
CA THR A 399 -12.82 0.08 -36.32
C THR A 399 -14.01 -0.88 -36.45
N ILE A 400 -13.92 -2.07 -35.81
CA ILE A 400 -15.00 -3.07 -35.83
C ILE A 400 -16.23 -2.54 -35.09
N TYR A 401 -16.06 -1.98 -33.91
CA TYR A 401 -17.19 -1.49 -33.10
C TYR A 401 -17.74 -0.14 -33.57
N GLY A 402 -16.96 0.64 -34.30
CA GLY A 402 -17.37 1.93 -34.87
C GLY A 402 -18.30 1.82 -36.08
N SER A 403 -18.45 0.62 -36.66
CA SER A 403 -19.33 0.38 -37.80
C SER A 403 -20.23 -0.83 -37.60
N SER A 404 -21.54 -0.60 -37.62
CA SER A 404 -22.55 -1.69 -37.48
C SER A 404 -22.41 -2.73 -38.60
N GLY A 405 -22.09 -2.34 -39.82
CA GLY A 405 -21.85 -3.25 -40.96
C GLY A 405 -20.65 -4.18 -40.70
N ILE A 406 -19.51 -3.62 -40.31
CA ILE A 406 -18.29 -4.39 -40.02
C ILE A 406 -18.51 -5.28 -38.80
N TYR A 407 -19.16 -4.77 -37.76
CA TYR A 407 -19.52 -5.56 -36.56
C TYR A 407 -20.40 -6.75 -36.90
N ASN A 408 -21.47 -6.54 -37.69
CA ASN A 408 -22.40 -7.60 -38.08
C ASN A 408 -21.73 -8.67 -38.97
N LEU A 409 -20.86 -8.25 -39.89
CA LEU A 409 -20.08 -9.17 -40.72
C LEU A 409 -19.08 -9.95 -39.86
N GLY A 410 -18.32 -9.27 -39.01
CA GLY A 410 -17.34 -9.89 -38.14
C GLY A 410 -17.97 -10.91 -37.18
N THR A 411 -19.09 -10.56 -36.53
CA THR A 411 -19.79 -11.49 -35.62
C THR A 411 -20.50 -12.64 -36.36
N ALA A 412 -20.91 -12.45 -37.61
CA ALA A 412 -21.48 -13.53 -38.43
C ALA A 412 -20.41 -14.55 -38.84
N LEU A 413 -19.18 -14.10 -39.06
CA LEU A 413 -18.05 -14.96 -39.42
C LEU A 413 -17.30 -15.56 -38.19
N ALA A 414 -17.45 -14.97 -37.01
CA ALA A 414 -16.69 -15.34 -35.82
C ALA A 414 -16.80 -16.84 -35.44
N HIS A 415 -17.96 -17.48 -35.67
CA HIS A 415 -18.15 -18.90 -35.35
C HIS A 415 -17.27 -19.82 -36.18
N TRP A 416 -16.82 -19.38 -37.38
CA TRP A 416 -15.90 -20.15 -38.19
C TRP A 416 -14.52 -20.29 -37.57
N ALA A 417 -14.16 -19.41 -36.61
CA ALA A 417 -12.95 -19.53 -35.82
C ALA A 417 -12.94 -20.79 -34.94
N ASN A 418 -14.10 -21.38 -34.61
CA ASN A 418 -14.19 -22.64 -33.86
C ASN A 418 -13.69 -23.85 -34.64
N ILE A 419 -13.51 -23.74 -35.97
CA ILE A 419 -12.93 -24.78 -36.83
C ILE A 419 -11.41 -24.85 -36.63
N ILE A 420 -10.79 -23.74 -36.18
CA ILE A 420 -9.35 -23.70 -35.96
C ILE A 420 -9.02 -24.52 -34.71
N PRO A 421 -8.10 -25.49 -34.79
CA PRO A 421 -7.71 -26.30 -33.62
C PRO A 421 -7.26 -25.44 -32.45
N SER A 422 -7.73 -25.74 -31.25
CA SER A 422 -7.42 -25.00 -30.01
C SER A 422 -5.91 -24.72 -29.79
N PRO A 423 -4.97 -25.65 -30.10
CA PRO A 423 -3.55 -25.35 -30.00
C PRO A 423 -3.06 -24.21 -30.91
N LEU A 424 -3.67 -24.03 -32.07
CA LEU A 424 -3.33 -22.94 -33.00
C LEU A 424 -3.91 -21.61 -32.54
N LEU A 425 -5.12 -21.61 -31.98
CA LEU A 425 -5.75 -20.41 -31.39
C LEU A 425 -5.05 -19.97 -30.13
N ASN A 426 -4.47 -20.91 -29.36
CA ASN A 426 -3.81 -20.65 -28.09
C ASN A 426 -2.26 -20.70 -28.19
N CYS A 427 -1.72 -20.45 -29.39
CA CYS A 427 -0.27 -20.38 -29.58
C CYS A 427 0.31 -19.01 -29.18
N GLY A 428 1.63 -18.94 -29.03
CA GLY A 428 2.34 -17.72 -28.62
C GLY A 428 2.22 -16.51 -29.58
N LEU A 429 1.64 -16.71 -30.77
CA LEU A 429 1.33 -15.62 -31.71
C LEU A 429 0.03 -14.92 -31.36
N ASN A 430 -0.83 -15.52 -30.55
CA ASN A 430 -2.06 -14.89 -30.07
C ASN A 430 -1.81 -14.23 -28.69
N PRO A 431 -1.74 -12.89 -28.62
CA PRO A 431 -1.47 -12.19 -27.36
C PRO A 431 -2.55 -12.43 -26.27
N TRP A 432 -3.77 -12.81 -26.69
CA TRP A 432 -4.86 -13.14 -25.76
C TRP A 432 -4.70 -14.51 -25.12
N ALA A 433 -4.09 -15.44 -25.83
CA ALA A 433 -3.94 -16.83 -25.36
C ALA A 433 -3.00 -16.98 -24.16
N GLU A 434 -2.18 -15.97 -23.84
CA GLU A 434 -1.29 -16.00 -22.69
C GLU A 434 -2.11 -15.88 -21.38
N GLY A 435 -2.45 -17.03 -20.80
CA GLY A 435 -3.23 -17.13 -19.55
C GLY A 435 -4.76 -17.13 -19.72
N HIS A 436 -5.26 -17.15 -20.95
CA HIS A 436 -6.68 -17.22 -21.25
C HIS A 436 -6.97 -18.36 -22.22
N LYS A 437 -8.14 -18.99 -22.07
CA LYS A 437 -8.70 -19.84 -23.11
C LYS A 437 -9.59 -19.00 -24.02
N MET A 438 -9.45 -19.20 -25.33
CA MET A 438 -10.41 -18.62 -26.29
C MET A 438 -11.79 -19.22 -26.02
N MET A 439 -12.79 -18.36 -25.95
CA MET A 439 -14.18 -18.80 -25.82
C MET A 439 -14.66 -19.35 -27.15
N GLU A 440 -15.57 -20.34 -27.11
CA GLU A 440 -16.29 -20.76 -28.28
C GLU A 440 -17.26 -19.67 -28.76
N PHE A 441 -17.18 -19.36 -30.02
CA PHE A 441 -18.08 -18.35 -30.61
C PHE A 441 -19.43 -18.98 -30.89
N PRO A 442 -20.55 -18.35 -30.49
CA PRO A 442 -21.91 -18.87 -30.72
C PRO A 442 -22.21 -18.88 -32.22
N LYS A 443 -22.99 -19.88 -32.68
CA LYS A 443 -23.42 -20.00 -34.08
C LYS A 443 -24.25 -18.79 -34.55
N LYS A 444 -25.03 -18.18 -33.65
CA LYS A 444 -25.79 -16.97 -33.92
C LYS A 444 -25.32 -15.85 -33.02
N PRO A 445 -24.94 -14.68 -33.57
CA PRO A 445 -24.55 -13.53 -32.76
C PRO A 445 -25.75 -12.97 -31.98
N PHE A 446 -25.45 -12.34 -30.82
CA PHE A 446 -26.46 -11.83 -29.87
C PHE A 446 -27.55 -10.96 -30.56
N HIS A 447 -27.15 -10.07 -31.45
CA HIS A 447 -28.11 -9.17 -32.13
C HIS A 447 -29.19 -9.93 -33.01
N LYS A 448 -28.85 -11.10 -33.52
CA LYS A 448 -29.81 -11.97 -34.22
C LYS A 448 -30.71 -12.69 -33.25
N LEU A 449 -30.15 -13.26 -32.16
CA LEU A 449 -30.92 -13.91 -31.09
C LEU A 449 -31.89 -12.92 -30.44
N PHE A 450 -31.47 -11.70 -30.16
CA PHE A 450 -32.27 -10.67 -29.55
C PHE A 450 -33.49 -10.26 -30.43
N LYS A 451 -33.29 -10.23 -31.76
CA LYS A 451 -34.39 -9.98 -32.71
C LYS A 451 -35.42 -11.15 -32.77
N GLU A 452 -34.97 -12.38 -32.54
CA GLU A 452 -35.83 -13.56 -32.47
C GLU A 452 -36.67 -13.58 -31.18
N ILE A 453 -36.14 -13.10 -30.05
CA ILE A 453 -36.84 -13.00 -28.76
C ILE A 453 -37.88 -11.86 -28.75
N LYS A 454 -37.62 -10.78 -29.51
CA LYS A 454 -38.56 -9.64 -29.59
C LYS A 454 -39.72 -9.85 -30.59
N LYS A 455 -39.73 -10.93 -31.34
CA LYS A 455 -40.87 -11.38 -32.12
C LYS A 455 -41.75 -12.32 -31.32
#